data_c4e55dcef5364d0e827c586b8e3d4e19
#
_entry.id   c4e55dcef5364d0e827c586b8e3d4e19
#
_cell.length_a   1.000
_cell.length_b   1.000
_cell.length_c   1.000
_cell.angle_alpha   90.00
_cell.angle_beta   90.00
_cell.angle_gamma   90.00
#
_symmetry.space_group_name_H-M   'P 1'
#
loop_
_entity.id
_entity.type
_entity.pdbx_description
1 polymer ?
#
loop_
_entity_poly.entity_id
_entity_poly.type
_entity_poly.pdbx_seq_one_letter_code
_entity_poly.pdbx_strand_id
1 'polypeptide(L)'
;MERKNAWKTYSEEDISKLNAISAEYVKFLDNGKTERECVAQTVEMAKAKGYRNLNTVIANGEKLNPGDCVYSDFMGKALMLFKIGKQPIFKGLNIVGAHIDSPRIDLKQNPLYEDTDFAYLDTHYYGGIKKYQWVAMPLAMHGVVAKKDGTLVNIVIGEDPSDPVIGISDLLPHLSRDQMSKKGSVVIEGEELNIIIGSKPLNDEEKEPVKAAVLALL
;
A
#
# COMPACT_ATOMS: atom_id res chain seq x y z
N MET A 1 16.12 -24.52 26.91
CA MET A 1 15.58 -23.41 27.71
C MET A 1 14.17 -23.14 27.22
N GLU A 2 13.18 -23.49 28.04
CA GLU A 2 11.77 -23.28 27.67
C GLU A 2 11.39 -21.83 27.98
N ARG A 3 11.00 -21.06 26.93
CA ARG A 3 10.57 -19.66 27.12
C ARG A 3 9.12 -19.66 27.60
N LYS A 4 8.85 -19.01 28.73
CA LYS A 4 7.47 -18.79 29.19
C LYS A 4 6.69 -17.95 28.17
N ASN A 5 5.43 -18.29 27.97
CA ASN A 5 4.53 -17.48 27.16
C ASN A 5 4.38 -16.08 27.80
N ALA A 6 4.57 -15.02 27.03
CA ALA A 6 4.55 -13.65 27.52
C ALA A 6 3.24 -13.27 28.22
N TRP A 7 2.09 -13.77 27.74
CA TRP A 7 0.78 -13.55 28.38
C TRP A 7 0.72 -14.00 29.86
N LYS A 8 1.57 -14.97 30.25
CA LYS A 8 1.64 -15.46 31.65
C LYS A 8 2.53 -14.57 32.52
N THR A 9 3.22 -13.59 31.94
CA THR A 9 4.20 -12.75 32.65
C THR A 9 3.83 -11.26 32.62
N TYR A 10 2.90 -10.86 31.78
CA TYR A 10 2.46 -9.48 31.70
C TYR A 10 1.61 -9.08 32.92
N SER A 11 1.89 -7.91 33.46
CA SER A 11 1.03 -7.22 34.41
C SER A 11 -0.17 -6.57 33.70
N GLU A 12 -1.17 -6.09 34.44
CA GLU A 12 -2.28 -5.32 33.89
C GLU A 12 -1.79 -4.03 33.20
N GLU A 13 -0.75 -3.40 33.73
CA GLU A 13 -0.12 -2.23 33.11
C GLU A 13 0.53 -2.57 31.77
N ASP A 14 1.22 -3.72 31.69
CA ASP A 14 1.82 -4.18 30.43
C ASP A 14 0.75 -4.48 29.38
N ILE A 15 -0.35 -5.10 29.78
CA ILE A 15 -1.49 -5.39 28.89
C ILE A 15 -2.13 -4.08 28.39
N SER A 16 -2.29 -3.09 29.26
CA SER A 16 -2.80 -1.77 28.85
C SER A 16 -1.90 -1.09 27.81
N LYS A 17 -0.58 -1.10 28.05
CA LYS A 17 0.42 -0.56 27.10
C LYS A 17 0.41 -1.33 25.78
N LEU A 18 0.33 -2.65 25.81
CA LEU A 18 0.24 -3.52 24.64
C LEU A 18 -1.00 -3.16 23.80
N ASN A 19 -2.16 -3.03 24.43
CA ASN A 19 -3.40 -2.68 23.74
C ASN A 19 -3.31 -1.30 23.09
N ALA A 20 -2.72 -0.31 23.75
CA ALA A 20 -2.52 1.01 23.19
C ALA A 20 -1.60 0.98 21.94
N ILE A 21 -0.46 0.29 22.04
CA ILE A 21 0.47 0.13 20.90
C ILE A 21 -0.20 -0.64 19.76
N SER A 22 -0.97 -1.69 20.07
CA SER A 22 -1.70 -2.46 19.05
C SER A 22 -2.73 -1.62 18.31
N ALA A 23 -3.47 -0.77 19.02
CA ALA A 23 -4.46 0.12 18.42
C ALA A 23 -3.80 1.15 17.49
N GLU A 24 -2.67 1.75 17.90
CA GLU A 24 -1.88 2.64 17.04
C GLU A 24 -1.34 1.91 15.80
N TYR A 25 -0.88 0.68 15.97
CA TYR A 25 -0.35 -0.13 14.87
C TYR A 25 -1.44 -0.52 13.86
N VAL A 26 -2.62 -0.94 14.34
CA VAL A 26 -3.78 -1.21 13.46
C VAL A 26 -4.11 0.03 12.64
N LYS A 27 -4.23 1.21 13.28
CA LYS A 27 -4.48 2.46 12.58
C LYS A 27 -3.40 2.79 11.54
N PHE A 28 -2.13 2.51 11.86
CA PHE A 28 -1.03 2.71 10.91
C PHE A 28 -1.18 1.80 9.67
N LEU A 29 -1.54 0.53 9.87
CA LEU A 29 -1.78 -0.43 8.79
C LEU A 29 -3.00 -0.05 7.94
N ASP A 30 -4.07 0.39 8.56
CA ASP A 30 -5.29 0.80 7.87
C ASP A 30 -5.06 1.99 6.93
N ASN A 31 -4.22 2.93 7.34
CA ASN A 31 -3.90 4.12 6.56
C ASN A 31 -2.64 3.98 5.68
N GLY A 32 -1.95 2.84 5.71
CA GLY A 32 -0.68 2.61 5.03
C GLY A 32 -0.74 1.44 4.06
N LYS A 33 -1.47 1.58 2.96
CA LYS A 33 -1.61 0.53 1.94
C LYS A 33 -0.46 0.53 0.94
N THR A 34 0.26 1.66 0.81
CA THR A 34 1.40 1.84 -0.07
C THR A 34 2.62 2.37 0.69
N GLU A 35 3.82 2.24 0.11
CA GLU A 35 5.05 2.80 0.68
C GLU A 35 4.94 4.31 0.89
N ARG A 36 4.26 5.02 -0.02
CA ARG A 36 4.07 6.48 0.08
C ARG A 36 3.22 6.86 1.28
N GLU A 37 2.15 6.14 1.53
CA GLU A 37 1.28 6.35 2.68
C GLU A 37 1.99 6.01 3.98
N CYS A 38 2.77 4.92 4.02
CA CYS A 38 3.60 4.58 5.17
C CYS A 38 4.63 5.66 5.48
N VAL A 39 5.32 6.19 4.46
CA VAL A 39 6.28 7.28 4.64
C VAL A 39 5.58 8.54 5.14
N ALA A 40 4.46 8.94 4.52
CA ALA A 40 3.72 10.14 4.92
C ALA A 40 3.28 10.07 6.38
N GLN A 41 2.67 8.96 6.82
CA GLN A 41 2.29 8.76 8.21
C GLN A 41 3.49 8.82 9.17
N THR A 42 4.58 8.12 8.79
CA THR A 42 5.79 8.07 9.65
C THR A 42 6.42 9.46 9.77
N VAL A 43 6.41 10.27 8.70
CA VAL A 43 6.87 11.67 8.76
C VAL A 43 6.03 12.49 9.73
N GLU A 44 4.69 12.37 9.70
CA GLU A 44 3.84 13.10 10.63
C GLU A 44 4.06 12.64 12.08
N MET A 45 4.20 11.33 12.31
CA MET A 45 4.55 10.79 13.63
C MET A 45 5.92 11.29 14.11
N ALA A 46 6.90 11.39 13.22
CA ALA A 46 8.23 11.93 13.53
C ALA A 46 8.18 13.42 13.87
N LYS A 47 7.46 14.23 13.09
CA LYS A 47 7.24 15.66 13.36
C LYS A 47 6.58 15.89 14.73
N ALA A 48 5.56 15.10 15.06
CA ALA A 48 4.90 15.16 16.36
C ALA A 48 5.84 14.85 17.53
N LYS A 49 6.94 14.12 17.27
CA LYS A 49 8.00 13.82 18.24
C LYS A 49 9.21 14.77 18.14
N GLY A 50 9.08 15.88 17.40
CA GLY A 50 10.12 16.90 17.29
C GLY A 50 11.23 16.62 16.29
N TYR A 51 11.06 15.62 15.38
CA TYR A 51 12.01 15.43 14.29
C TYR A 51 11.88 16.53 13.25
N ARG A 52 13.02 17.04 12.79
CA ARG A 52 13.11 18.08 11.75
C ARG A 52 13.56 17.47 10.42
N ASN A 53 13.12 18.05 9.32
CA ASN A 53 13.56 17.62 8.00
C ASN A 53 15.06 17.94 7.83
N LEU A 54 15.87 16.93 7.52
CA LEU A 54 17.30 17.06 7.37
C LEU A 54 17.70 18.01 6.23
N ASN A 55 16.96 18.00 5.11
CA ASN A 55 17.22 18.90 4.00
C ASN A 55 17.02 20.38 4.38
N THR A 56 16.02 20.66 5.20
CA THR A 56 15.80 22.00 5.74
C THR A 56 16.94 22.44 6.67
N VAL A 57 17.39 21.54 7.55
CA VAL A 57 18.55 21.80 8.44
C VAL A 57 19.81 22.11 7.64
N ILE A 58 20.05 21.34 6.58
CA ILE A 58 21.21 21.55 5.67
C ILE A 58 21.09 22.89 4.93
N ALA A 59 19.92 23.19 4.36
CA ALA A 59 19.68 24.43 3.61
C ALA A 59 19.87 25.67 4.49
N ASN A 60 19.55 25.59 5.79
CA ASN A 60 19.74 26.67 6.76
C ASN A 60 21.19 26.75 7.29
N GLY A 61 22.08 25.84 6.91
CA GLY A 61 23.46 25.77 7.43
C GLY A 61 23.52 25.44 8.93
N GLU A 62 22.47 24.85 9.49
CA GLU A 62 22.40 24.49 10.89
C GLU A 62 23.32 23.29 11.22
N LYS A 63 23.91 23.30 12.41
CA LYS A 63 24.66 22.16 12.94
C LYS A 63 23.76 21.33 13.86
N LEU A 64 23.87 20.01 13.72
CA LEU A 64 23.19 19.07 14.61
C LEU A 64 24.03 18.82 15.87
N ASN A 65 23.35 18.79 17.01
CA ASN A 65 23.93 18.55 18.33
C ASN A 65 23.44 17.18 18.88
N PRO A 66 24.15 16.60 19.86
CA PRO A 66 23.70 15.42 20.56
C PRO A 66 22.29 15.61 21.14
N GLY A 67 21.40 14.70 20.78
CA GLY A 67 19.97 14.73 21.15
C GLY A 67 19.04 15.21 20.04
N ASP A 68 19.56 15.93 19.04
CA ASP A 68 18.77 16.37 17.89
C ASP A 68 18.19 15.16 17.13
N CYS A 69 16.97 15.34 16.65
CA CYS A 69 16.23 14.34 15.87
C CYS A 69 15.93 14.90 14.49
N VAL A 70 16.33 14.17 13.45
CA VAL A 70 16.06 14.56 12.06
C VAL A 70 15.55 13.38 11.25
N TYR A 71 14.79 13.67 10.19
CA TYR A 71 14.37 12.68 9.22
C TYR A 71 14.79 13.10 7.80
N SER A 72 15.00 12.10 6.96
CA SER A 72 15.20 12.27 5.53
C SER A 72 14.25 11.36 4.78
N ASP A 73 13.38 11.97 3.98
CA ASP A 73 12.50 11.30 3.04
C ASP A 73 13.21 11.16 1.70
N PHE A 74 13.10 10.00 1.10
CA PHE A 74 13.62 9.73 -0.23
C PHE A 74 12.48 9.38 -1.18
N MET A 75 12.06 10.37 -1.98
CA MET A 75 11.02 10.28 -3.02
C MET A 75 9.65 9.79 -2.51
N GLY A 76 9.35 9.93 -1.22
CA GLY A 76 8.14 9.41 -0.60
C GLY A 76 8.04 7.89 -0.55
N LYS A 77 9.15 7.17 -0.75
CA LYS A 77 9.18 5.69 -0.79
C LYS A 77 10.16 5.05 0.19
N ALA A 78 11.04 5.82 0.76
CA ALA A 78 11.93 5.40 1.82
C ALA A 78 12.11 6.53 2.82
N LEU A 79 12.35 6.20 4.06
CA LEU A 79 12.51 7.15 5.14
C LEU A 79 13.63 6.72 6.08
N MET A 80 14.44 7.67 6.49
CA MET A 80 15.41 7.49 7.55
C MET A 80 15.15 8.47 8.69
N LEU A 81 15.22 7.98 9.91
CA LEU A 81 15.09 8.75 11.13
C LEU A 81 16.41 8.66 11.90
N PHE A 82 16.95 9.79 12.32
CA PHE A 82 18.20 9.85 13.06
C PHE A 82 17.98 10.57 14.38
N LYS A 83 18.51 9.98 15.45
CA LYS A 83 18.71 10.65 16.72
C LYS A 83 20.20 10.77 16.96
N ILE A 84 20.71 12.00 17.03
CA ILE A 84 22.14 12.27 17.16
C ILE A 84 22.61 11.82 18.55
N GLY A 85 23.58 10.91 18.58
CA GLY A 85 24.16 10.38 19.79
C GLY A 85 25.16 11.33 20.44
N LYS A 86 25.56 11.01 21.67
CA LYS A 86 26.61 11.73 22.40
C LYS A 86 28.04 11.38 21.93
N GLN A 87 28.20 10.22 21.32
CA GLN A 87 29.48 9.75 20.79
C GLN A 87 29.61 10.07 19.31
N PRO A 88 30.82 10.31 18.80
CA PRO A 88 31.04 10.48 17.38
C PRO A 88 30.58 9.27 16.56
N ILE A 89 30.06 9.49 15.36
CA ILE A 89 29.45 8.47 14.49
C ILE A 89 30.41 7.30 14.17
N PHE A 90 31.73 7.57 14.13
CA PHE A 90 32.75 6.54 13.89
C PHE A 90 32.90 5.54 15.05
N LYS A 91 32.32 5.81 16.22
CA LYS A 91 32.24 4.86 17.35
C LYS A 91 31.14 3.81 17.17
N GLY A 92 30.30 3.96 16.15
CA GLY A 92 29.24 3.03 15.80
C GLY A 92 27.86 3.66 15.82
N LEU A 93 26.92 2.93 15.25
CA LEU A 93 25.50 3.27 15.14
C LEU A 93 24.65 2.10 15.64
N ASN A 94 23.54 2.41 16.27
CA ASN A 94 22.44 1.46 16.45
C ASN A 94 21.46 1.66 15.31
N ILE A 95 21.29 0.64 14.47
CA ILE A 95 20.41 0.70 13.29
C ILE A 95 19.26 -0.27 13.51
N VAL A 96 18.03 0.23 13.35
CA VAL A 96 16.80 -0.57 13.27
C VAL A 96 16.23 -0.37 11.87
N GLY A 97 16.02 -1.44 11.16
CA GLY A 97 15.48 -1.42 9.79
C GLY A 97 14.22 -2.27 9.70
N ALA A 98 13.27 -1.80 8.90
CA ALA A 98 12.07 -2.54 8.53
C ALA A 98 11.69 -2.19 7.08
N HIS A 99 11.06 -3.12 6.37
CA HIS A 99 10.43 -2.82 5.08
C HIS A 99 9.05 -2.17 5.31
N ILE A 100 8.59 -1.39 4.34
CA ILE A 100 7.29 -0.70 4.35
C ILE A 100 6.44 -1.04 3.12
N ASP A 101 6.97 -1.85 2.21
CA ASP A 101 6.21 -2.41 1.10
C ASP A 101 5.36 -3.59 1.57
N SER A 102 4.22 -3.78 0.91
CA SER A 102 3.30 -4.89 1.15
C SER A 102 2.96 -5.58 -0.16
N PRO A 103 2.66 -6.89 -0.15
CA PRO A 103 2.15 -7.58 -1.33
C PRO A 103 0.85 -6.92 -1.82
N ARG A 104 0.73 -6.75 -3.14
CA ARG A 104 -0.39 -6.08 -3.79
C ARG A 104 -0.52 -6.49 -5.25
N ILE A 105 -1.53 -5.97 -5.91
CA ILE A 105 -1.70 -6.04 -7.36
C ILE A 105 -1.42 -4.65 -7.93
N ASP A 106 -0.43 -4.53 -8.81
CA ASP A 106 -0.06 -3.29 -9.48
C ASP A 106 -0.69 -3.21 -10.87
N LEU A 107 -1.03 -2.01 -11.32
CA LEU A 107 -1.47 -1.77 -12.69
C LEU A 107 -0.26 -1.80 -13.63
N LYS A 108 -0.39 -2.46 -14.78
CA LYS A 108 0.58 -2.39 -15.86
C LYS A 108 0.55 -1.01 -16.54
N GLN A 109 1.52 -0.74 -17.39
CA GLN A 109 1.50 0.45 -18.27
C GLN A 109 0.34 0.33 -19.26
N ASN A 110 -0.43 1.43 -19.44
CA ASN A 110 -1.62 1.46 -20.27
C ASN A 110 -2.62 0.35 -19.94
N PRO A 111 -3.09 0.27 -18.66
CA PRO A 111 -3.78 -0.90 -18.16
C PRO A 111 -5.21 -1.05 -18.67
N LEU A 112 -5.86 0.05 -19.08
CA LEU A 112 -7.27 0.07 -19.44
C LEU A 112 -7.52 -0.55 -20.81
N TYR A 113 -8.30 -1.63 -20.83
CA TYR A 113 -8.77 -2.29 -22.07
C TYR A 113 -10.22 -2.73 -21.91
N GLU A 114 -10.87 -3.04 -23.02
CA GLU A 114 -12.21 -3.63 -23.06
C GLU A 114 -12.16 -5.00 -23.69
N ASP A 115 -12.85 -5.95 -23.08
CA ASP A 115 -13.08 -7.27 -23.62
C ASP A 115 -14.47 -7.77 -23.21
N THR A 116 -15.20 -8.35 -24.15
CA THR A 116 -16.52 -8.97 -23.91
C THR A 116 -17.50 -8.03 -23.19
N ASP A 117 -17.55 -6.75 -23.61
CA ASP A 117 -18.40 -5.69 -23.06
C ASP A 117 -18.10 -5.32 -21.59
N PHE A 118 -16.89 -5.60 -21.10
CA PHE A 118 -16.38 -5.15 -19.81
C PHE A 118 -15.11 -4.35 -19.96
N ALA A 119 -14.96 -3.31 -19.17
CA ALA A 119 -13.70 -2.58 -19.01
C ALA A 119 -12.88 -3.19 -17.90
N TYR A 120 -11.61 -3.47 -18.21
CA TYR A 120 -10.65 -4.08 -17.32
C TYR A 120 -9.42 -3.19 -17.12
N LEU A 121 -8.77 -3.37 -15.97
CA LEU A 121 -7.39 -2.94 -15.77
C LEU A 121 -6.46 -4.14 -15.80
N ASP A 122 -5.51 -4.13 -16.74
CA ASP A 122 -4.44 -5.13 -16.82
C ASP A 122 -3.46 -4.96 -15.68
N THR A 123 -3.14 -6.06 -15.02
CA THR A 123 -2.41 -6.03 -13.75
C THR A 123 -1.23 -6.99 -13.72
N HIS A 124 -0.36 -6.82 -12.75
CA HIS A 124 0.55 -7.85 -12.30
C HIS A 124 0.66 -7.80 -10.77
N TYR A 125 0.92 -8.94 -10.13
CA TYR A 125 1.10 -8.98 -8.68
C TYR A 125 2.52 -8.62 -8.26
N TYR A 126 2.63 -7.99 -7.10
CA TYR A 126 3.89 -7.65 -6.44
C TYR A 126 4.04 -8.44 -5.14
N GLY A 127 5.25 -9.03 -4.95
CA GLY A 127 5.56 -9.82 -3.77
C GLY A 127 4.95 -11.22 -3.78
N GLY A 128 5.01 -11.89 -2.65
CA GLY A 128 4.48 -13.25 -2.49
C GLY A 128 3.01 -13.25 -2.10
N ILE A 129 2.12 -13.52 -3.04
CA ILE A 129 0.67 -13.62 -2.79
C ILE A 129 0.15 -15.05 -3.05
N LYS A 130 -0.93 -15.40 -2.37
CA LYS A 130 -1.78 -16.53 -2.74
C LYS A 130 -2.87 -15.99 -3.66
N LYS A 131 -2.67 -16.11 -4.98
CA LYS A 131 -3.52 -15.48 -6.01
C LYS A 131 -5.00 -15.76 -5.84
N TYR A 132 -5.37 -16.97 -5.44
CA TYR A 132 -6.76 -17.36 -5.19
C TYR A 132 -7.45 -16.61 -4.04
N GLN A 133 -6.71 -15.86 -3.21
CA GLN A 133 -7.29 -15.04 -2.15
C GLN A 133 -7.70 -13.66 -2.63
N TRP A 134 -7.39 -13.30 -3.88
CA TRP A 134 -7.62 -11.97 -4.45
C TRP A 134 -8.83 -11.89 -5.38
N VAL A 135 -9.42 -13.05 -5.70
CA VAL A 135 -10.61 -13.13 -6.53
C VAL A 135 -11.89 -13.13 -5.68
N ALA A 136 -13.00 -12.72 -6.28
CA ALA A 136 -14.34 -12.72 -5.69
C ALA A 136 -14.46 -11.88 -4.40
N MET A 137 -13.66 -10.81 -4.29
CA MET A 137 -13.71 -9.86 -3.17
C MET A 137 -13.59 -8.41 -3.68
N PRO A 138 -14.20 -7.43 -2.97
CA PRO A 138 -13.97 -6.02 -3.27
C PRO A 138 -12.50 -5.65 -3.05
N LEU A 139 -11.96 -4.81 -3.93
CA LEU A 139 -10.62 -4.27 -3.83
C LEU A 139 -10.68 -2.75 -3.68
N ALA A 140 -9.65 -2.17 -3.06
CA ALA A 140 -9.41 -0.75 -3.06
C ALA A 140 -8.18 -0.41 -3.92
N MET A 141 -8.23 0.73 -4.59
CA MET A 141 -7.12 1.23 -5.40
C MET A 141 -6.48 2.42 -4.69
N HIS A 142 -5.17 2.32 -4.45
CA HIS A 142 -4.34 3.38 -3.88
C HIS A 142 -3.21 3.70 -4.84
N GLY A 143 -2.96 4.98 -5.07
CA GLY A 143 -1.88 5.36 -5.97
C GLY A 143 -1.66 6.86 -6.06
N VAL A 144 -0.72 7.23 -6.92
CA VAL A 144 -0.36 8.61 -7.18
C VAL A 144 -0.24 8.82 -8.69
N VAL A 145 -0.91 9.84 -9.20
CA VAL A 145 -0.75 10.30 -10.57
C VAL A 145 0.15 11.54 -10.58
N ALA A 146 1.28 11.45 -11.27
CA ALA A 146 2.15 12.59 -11.51
C ALA A 146 1.75 13.25 -12.82
N LYS A 147 1.21 14.48 -12.77
CA LYS A 147 0.84 15.25 -13.94
C LYS A 147 2.08 15.82 -14.66
N LYS A 148 1.92 16.24 -15.92
CA LYS A 148 3.00 16.83 -16.71
C LYS A 148 3.59 18.11 -16.11
N ASP A 149 2.82 18.84 -15.34
CA ASP A 149 3.24 20.05 -14.61
C ASP A 149 3.97 19.76 -13.28
N GLY A 150 4.14 18.48 -12.93
CA GLY A 150 4.76 18.04 -11.69
C GLY A 150 3.78 17.90 -10.52
N THR A 151 2.51 18.24 -10.68
CA THR A 151 1.50 18.07 -9.63
C THR A 151 1.28 16.59 -9.35
N LEU A 152 1.24 16.21 -8.07
CA LEU A 152 0.91 14.87 -7.62
C LEU A 152 -0.55 14.83 -7.17
N VAL A 153 -1.30 13.88 -7.70
CA VAL A 153 -2.70 13.62 -7.32
C VAL A 153 -2.77 12.25 -6.65
N ASN A 154 -3.18 12.22 -5.40
CA ASN A 154 -3.43 10.96 -4.70
C ASN A 154 -4.76 10.36 -5.16
N ILE A 155 -4.75 9.08 -5.43
CA ILE A 155 -5.93 8.29 -5.81
C ILE A 155 -6.21 7.31 -4.69
N VAL A 156 -7.44 7.34 -4.18
CA VAL A 156 -7.99 6.35 -3.25
C VAL A 156 -9.41 6.07 -3.71
N ILE A 157 -9.70 4.85 -4.11
CA ILE A 157 -11.02 4.40 -4.60
C ILE A 157 -11.33 3.04 -3.97
N GLY A 158 -12.53 2.89 -3.43
CA GLY A 158 -13.01 1.64 -2.81
C GLY A 158 -12.87 1.58 -1.29
N GLU A 159 -12.37 2.63 -0.64
CA GLU A 159 -12.36 2.75 0.82
C GLU A 159 -13.63 3.42 1.37
N ASP A 160 -14.23 4.35 0.62
CA ASP A 160 -15.49 4.97 1.00
C ASP A 160 -16.67 4.09 0.55
N PRO A 161 -17.70 3.87 1.40
CA PRO A 161 -18.89 3.08 1.00
C PRO A 161 -19.65 3.64 -0.20
N SER A 162 -19.45 4.88 -0.57
CA SER A 162 -20.02 5.52 -1.77
C SER A 162 -19.19 5.30 -3.04
N ASP A 163 -17.97 4.79 -2.91
CA ASP A 163 -17.11 4.49 -4.04
C ASP A 163 -17.67 3.33 -4.88
N PRO A 164 -17.35 3.29 -6.17
CA PRO A 164 -17.66 2.14 -7.00
C PRO A 164 -16.91 0.89 -6.49
N VAL A 165 -17.60 -0.25 -6.51
CA VAL A 165 -16.99 -1.55 -6.19
C VAL A 165 -16.19 -2.04 -7.40
N ILE A 166 -14.91 -2.29 -7.18
CA ILE A 166 -14.01 -2.90 -8.16
C ILE A 166 -13.50 -4.24 -7.63
N GLY A 167 -13.18 -5.15 -8.52
CA GLY A 167 -12.72 -6.47 -8.10
C GLY A 167 -12.35 -7.39 -9.26
N ILE A 168 -11.92 -8.58 -8.91
CA ILE A 168 -11.57 -9.65 -9.84
C ILE A 168 -12.64 -10.73 -9.73
N SER A 169 -13.30 -11.07 -10.84
CA SER A 169 -14.29 -12.14 -10.86
C SER A 169 -13.63 -13.51 -10.76
N ASP A 170 -14.40 -14.50 -10.34
CA ASP A 170 -14.01 -15.89 -10.38
C ASP A 170 -15.10 -16.73 -11.04
N LEU A 171 -14.75 -17.93 -11.47
CA LEU A 171 -15.68 -18.84 -12.12
C LEU A 171 -16.70 -19.40 -11.14
N LEU A 172 -17.96 -19.47 -11.57
CA LEU A 172 -19.00 -20.18 -10.83
C LEU A 172 -18.69 -21.70 -10.78
N PRO A 173 -19.16 -22.43 -9.77
CA PRO A 173 -18.90 -23.87 -9.61
C PRO A 173 -19.21 -24.70 -10.87
N HIS A 174 -20.26 -24.32 -11.61
CA HIS A 174 -20.66 -25.02 -12.85
C HIS A 174 -19.66 -24.86 -14.00
N LEU A 175 -18.80 -23.83 -13.97
CA LEU A 175 -17.80 -23.52 -15.00
C LEU A 175 -16.37 -23.83 -14.54
N SER A 176 -16.16 -24.09 -13.24
CA SER A 176 -14.84 -24.18 -12.62
C SER A 176 -14.25 -25.58 -12.53
N ARG A 177 -14.83 -26.59 -13.22
CA ARG A 177 -14.40 -28.00 -13.12
C ARG A 177 -12.90 -28.18 -13.33
N ASP A 178 -12.36 -27.59 -14.39
CA ASP A 178 -10.94 -27.71 -14.74
C ASP A 178 -10.07 -26.90 -13.77
N GLN A 179 -10.52 -25.72 -13.39
CA GLN A 179 -9.88 -24.89 -12.38
C GLN A 179 -9.75 -25.63 -11.05
N MET A 180 -10.84 -26.26 -10.57
CA MET A 180 -10.87 -26.99 -9.31
C MET A 180 -9.97 -28.24 -9.29
N SER A 181 -9.56 -28.75 -10.44
CA SER A 181 -8.59 -29.86 -10.56
C SER A 181 -7.13 -29.41 -10.42
N LYS A 182 -6.85 -28.11 -10.55
CA LYS A 182 -5.50 -27.54 -10.48
C LYS A 182 -4.97 -27.52 -9.03
N LYS A 183 -3.64 -27.49 -8.90
CA LYS A 183 -3.01 -27.25 -7.59
C LYS A 183 -3.29 -25.81 -7.13
N GLY A 184 -3.42 -25.58 -5.82
CA GLY A 184 -3.67 -24.25 -5.26
C GLY A 184 -2.71 -23.13 -5.69
N SER A 185 -1.46 -23.48 -6.05
CA SER A 185 -0.47 -22.51 -6.57
C SER A 185 -0.75 -22.00 -7.99
N VAL A 186 -1.58 -22.71 -8.75
CA VAL A 186 -1.91 -22.42 -10.16
C VAL A 186 -3.42 -22.43 -10.44
N VAL A 187 -4.25 -22.50 -9.41
CA VAL A 187 -5.71 -22.46 -9.55
C VAL A 187 -6.19 -21.11 -10.11
N ILE A 188 -5.47 -20.04 -9.78
CA ILE A 188 -5.56 -18.72 -10.40
C ILE A 188 -4.16 -18.36 -10.89
N GLU A 189 -4.03 -18.00 -12.14
CA GLU A 189 -2.76 -17.57 -12.74
C GLU A 189 -2.57 -16.07 -12.60
N GLY A 190 -1.33 -15.56 -12.72
CA GLY A 190 -1.05 -14.13 -12.54
C GLY A 190 -1.75 -13.26 -13.56
N GLU A 191 -1.83 -13.72 -14.80
CA GLU A 191 -2.48 -13.01 -15.91
C GLU A 191 -4.02 -13.04 -15.84
N GLU A 192 -4.61 -13.79 -14.90
CA GLU A 192 -6.04 -13.84 -14.64
C GLU A 192 -6.48 -12.80 -13.58
N LEU A 193 -5.54 -12.03 -13.00
CA LEU A 193 -5.82 -11.06 -11.93
C LEU A 193 -6.19 -9.67 -12.46
N ASN A 194 -6.84 -9.60 -13.63
CA ASN A 194 -7.29 -8.32 -14.19
C ASN A 194 -8.56 -7.84 -13.51
N ILE A 195 -8.59 -6.54 -13.17
CA ILE A 195 -9.63 -5.93 -12.35
C ILE A 195 -10.76 -5.43 -13.26
N ILE A 196 -12.00 -5.83 -12.96
CA ILE A 196 -13.19 -5.29 -13.61
C ILE A 196 -13.51 -3.93 -12.99
N ILE A 197 -13.67 -2.92 -13.84
CA ILE A 197 -13.95 -1.54 -13.43
C ILE A 197 -15.15 -0.92 -14.11
N GLY A 198 -15.75 -1.58 -15.09
CA GLY A 198 -16.93 -1.07 -15.79
C GLY A 198 -17.63 -2.11 -16.63
N SER A 199 -18.93 -1.93 -16.80
CA SER A 199 -19.80 -2.79 -17.63
C SER A 199 -20.88 -2.01 -18.37
N LYS A 200 -20.93 -0.66 -18.20
CA LYS A 200 -21.96 0.18 -18.83
C LYS A 200 -21.33 0.94 -19.99
N PRO A 201 -21.84 0.77 -21.23
CA PRO A 201 -21.35 1.48 -22.40
C PRO A 201 -21.71 2.97 -22.35
N LEU A 202 -20.89 3.81 -22.97
CA LEU A 202 -21.17 5.22 -23.19
C LEU A 202 -22.24 5.41 -24.27
N ASN A 203 -22.03 4.77 -25.41
CA ASN A 203 -22.98 4.58 -26.47
C ASN A 203 -22.62 3.34 -27.28
N ASP A 204 -23.58 2.82 -28.07
CA ASP A 204 -23.43 1.57 -28.83
C ASP A 204 -22.63 1.74 -30.14
N GLU A 205 -22.31 2.98 -30.52
CA GLU A 205 -21.58 3.27 -31.77
C GLU A 205 -20.07 3.35 -31.59
N GLU A 206 -19.60 3.43 -30.34
CA GLU A 206 -18.18 3.46 -30.02
C GLU A 206 -17.53 2.08 -30.17
N LYS A 207 -16.28 2.05 -30.63
CA LYS A 207 -15.54 0.79 -30.83
C LYS A 207 -15.29 0.04 -29.52
N GLU A 208 -15.07 0.76 -28.44
CA GLU A 208 -14.86 0.24 -27.08
C GLU A 208 -15.72 1.05 -26.11
N PRO A 209 -17.07 0.88 -26.16
CA PRO A 209 -18.00 1.81 -25.51
C PRO A 209 -17.93 1.80 -23.99
N VAL A 210 -17.57 0.68 -23.38
CA VAL A 210 -17.42 0.59 -21.92
C VAL A 210 -16.12 1.24 -21.46
N LYS A 211 -15.04 1.04 -22.21
CA LYS A 211 -13.78 1.75 -21.98
C LYS A 211 -13.95 3.26 -22.18
N ALA A 212 -14.69 3.67 -23.21
CA ALA A 212 -15.01 5.09 -23.45
C ALA A 212 -15.79 5.68 -22.26
N ALA A 213 -16.74 4.92 -21.69
CA ALA A 213 -17.48 5.35 -20.51
C ALA A 213 -16.56 5.54 -19.28
N VAL A 214 -15.62 4.62 -19.05
CA VAL A 214 -14.65 4.75 -17.96
C VAL A 214 -13.74 5.97 -18.18
N LEU A 215 -13.23 6.17 -19.41
CA LEU A 215 -12.40 7.34 -19.73
C LEU A 215 -13.13 8.68 -19.58
N ALA A 216 -14.44 8.71 -19.75
CA ALA A 216 -15.25 9.92 -19.57
C ALA A 216 -15.46 10.29 -18.08
N LEU A 217 -15.16 9.38 -17.15
CA LEU A 217 -15.20 9.63 -15.71
C LEU A 217 -13.89 10.22 -15.15
N LEU A 218 -12.80 10.12 -15.89
CA LEU A 218 -11.46 10.62 -15.54
C LEU A 218 -11.25 12.06 -15.99
#